data_bb785f97074ac377430093fecaf51773
#
_entry.id   bb785f97074ac377430093fecaf51773
#
_cell.length_a   1.000
_cell.length_b   1.000
_cell.length_c   1.000
_cell.angle_alpha   90.00
_cell.angle_beta   90.00
_cell.angle_gamma   90.00
#
_symmetry.space_group_name_H-M   'P 1'
#
loop_
_entity.id
_entity.type
_entity.pdbx_description
1 polymer ?
#
loop_
_entity_poly.entity_id
_entity_poly.type
_entity_poly.pdbx_seq_one_letter_code
_entity_poly.pdbx_strand_id
1 'polypeptide(L)'
;MTQWVIIGAAVIVLIVGGAWLALRGRTAVPTMDTANAIATTTPTATVDSTKNVPKGTVTATSDGESVAAADQAAGSVVTLSSLSLTRASWVAVRDDMSILGAAWFPSSATAGTVKVQRATVAGKTYRVVMYVDDGDKKFDYKKDQLITSDAGPVGSSFKAN
;
A
#
# COMPACT_ATOMS: atom_id res chain seq x y z
N MET A 1 41.92 21.76 -26.92
CA MET A 1 41.98 20.69 -27.94
C MET A 1 41.85 19.37 -27.23
N THR A 2 40.76 18.70 -27.39
CA THR A 2 40.50 17.30 -27.68
C THR A 2 39.10 16.96 -27.24
N GLN A 3 38.22 16.87 -28.22
CA GLN A 3 36.82 16.43 -28.06
C GLN A 3 36.87 14.89 -27.97
N TRP A 4 36.16 14.34 -26.99
CA TRP A 4 35.77 12.94 -26.99
C TRP A 4 34.26 12.84 -27.16
N VAL A 5 33.91 12.52 -28.41
CA VAL A 5 32.57 12.05 -28.76
C VAL A 5 32.49 10.58 -28.42
N ILE A 6 31.62 10.18 -27.53
CA ILE A 6 31.26 8.78 -27.32
C ILE A 6 29.83 8.57 -27.79
N ILE A 7 29.72 7.94 -28.94
CA ILE A 7 28.50 7.38 -29.51
C ILE A 7 28.21 6.10 -28.76
N GLY A 8 27.14 6.05 -28.01
CA GLY A 8 26.66 4.83 -27.33
C GLY A 8 25.35 4.37 -27.95
N ALA A 9 25.41 3.20 -28.56
CA ALA A 9 24.37 2.55 -29.34
C ALA A 9 23.10 2.25 -28.55
N ALA A 10 21.95 2.55 -29.17
CA ALA A 10 20.63 2.10 -28.78
C ALA A 10 20.49 0.60 -29.06
N VAL A 11 20.23 -0.19 -28.05
CA VAL A 11 19.78 -1.57 -28.21
C VAL A 11 18.26 -1.60 -28.05
N ILE A 12 17.59 -1.68 -29.18
CA ILE A 12 16.16 -1.96 -29.26
C ILE A 12 15.98 -3.48 -29.20
N VAL A 13 15.43 -3.99 -28.12
CA VAL A 13 14.97 -5.37 -28.06
C VAL A 13 13.49 -5.41 -28.35
N LEU A 14 13.15 -5.76 -29.59
CA LEU A 14 11.81 -6.17 -30.00
C LEU A 14 11.59 -7.62 -29.55
N ILE A 15 10.69 -7.82 -28.61
CA ILE A 15 10.17 -9.15 -28.34
C ILE A 15 8.80 -9.25 -29.01
N VAL A 16 8.84 -9.94 -30.13
CA VAL A 16 7.70 -10.35 -30.94
C VAL A 16 7.11 -11.63 -30.36
N GLY A 17 5.80 -11.64 -30.24
CA GLY A 17 5.02 -12.81 -30.56
C GLY A 17 4.78 -13.86 -29.50
N GLY A 18 3.54 -14.04 -29.21
CA GLY A 18 2.99 -15.20 -28.53
C GLY A 18 1.48 -15.20 -28.54
N ALA A 19 0.88 -15.24 -29.75
CA ALA A 19 -0.53 -15.58 -29.88
C ALA A 19 -0.72 -17.06 -29.54
N TRP A 20 -1.45 -17.36 -28.49
CA TRP A 20 -2.00 -18.69 -28.25
C TRP A 20 -3.47 -18.70 -28.50
N LEU A 21 -3.80 -19.16 -29.69
CA LEU A 21 -5.13 -19.56 -30.12
C LEU A 21 -5.23 -21.08 -29.95
N ALA A 22 -6.07 -21.56 -29.06
CA ALA A 22 -6.57 -22.93 -29.06
C ALA A 22 -7.89 -22.91 -28.31
N LEU A 23 -8.96 -22.93 -29.00
CA LEU A 23 -9.63 -24.04 -29.67
C LEU A 23 -10.49 -24.90 -28.73
N ARG A 24 -11.78 -24.73 -28.89
CA ARG A 24 -12.84 -25.77 -28.85
C ARG A 24 -13.00 -26.54 -27.54
N GLY A 25 -14.15 -26.69 -27.06
CA GLY A 25 -15.48 -26.83 -27.56
C GLY A 25 -16.29 -27.59 -26.53
N ARG A 26 -17.52 -27.44 -26.69
CA ARG A 26 -18.63 -28.37 -26.50
C ARG A 26 -19.74 -27.78 -25.66
N THR A 27 -20.73 -27.38 -26.41
CA THR A 27 -22.14 -27.37 -26.07
C THR A 27 -22.55 -28.67 -25.36
N ALA A 28 -23.13 -28.52 -24.18
CA ALA A 28 -24.08 -29.48 -23.66
C ALA A 28 -25.22 -28.65 -23.05
N VAL A 29 -26.35 -28.71 -23.75
CA VAL A 29 -27.66 -28.35 -23.23
C VAL A 29 -28.15 -29.54 -22.43
N PRO A 30 -28.61 -29.38 -21.21
CA PRO A 30 -29.63 -30.23 -20.68
C PRO A 30 -30.92 -29.45 -20.46
N THR A 31 -31.90 -30.00 -21.13
CA THR A 31 -33.35 -29.99 -20.97
C THR A 31 -33.87 -29.49 -19.62
N MET A 32 -34.90 -28.65 -19.77
CA MET A 32 -35.88 -28.34 -18.73
C MET A 32 -36.44 -29.60 -18.09
N ASP A 33 -36.51 -29.63 -16.79
CA ASP A 33 -37.53 -30.38 -16.09
C ASP A 33 -38.23 -29.49 -15.07
N THR A 34 -39.54 -29.46 -15.18
CA THR A 34 -40.47 -28.64 -14.46
C THR A 34 -40.89 -29.37 -13.20
N ALA A 35 -40.68 -28.77 -12.03
CA ALA A 35 -41.56 -28.98 -10.90
C ALA A 35 -41.23 -28.03 -9.73
N ASN A 36 -42.02 -27.02 -9.61
CA ASN A 36 -42.78 -26.58 -8.44
C ASN A 36 -42.24 -26.91 -7.05
N ALA A 37 -41.82 -25.86 -6.33
CA ALA A 37 -42.17 -25.66 -4.93
C ALA A 37 -41.78 -24.24 -4.46
N ILE A 38 -42.78 -23.49 -4.11
CA ILE A 38 -42.72 -22.22 -3.42
C ILE A 38 -42.17 -22.49 -2.00
N ALA A 39 -41.05 -21.91 -1.68
CA ALA A 39 -40.66 -21.63 -0.31
C ALA A 39 -39.90 -20.30 -0.30
N THR A 40 -40.64 -19.26 0.01
CA THR A 40 -40.14 -17.96 0.40
C THR A 40 -39.38 -18.11 1.72
N THR A 41 -38.09 -18.21 1.64
CA THR A 41 -37.21 -17.88 2.77
C THR A 41 -36.13 -16.97 2.25
N THR A 42 -36.30 -15.68 2.57
CA THR A 42 -35.29 -14.68 2.47
C THR A 42 -34.10 -15.13 3.32
N PRO A 43 -32.94 -15.50 2.75
CA PRO A 43 -31.75 -15.57 3.56
C PRO A 43 -31.32 -14.12 3.79
N THR A 44 -31.55 -13.63 5.00
CA THR A 44 -30.75 -12.53 5.54
C THR A 44 -29.30 -12.99 5.46
N ALA A 45 -28.62 -12.57 4.41
CA ALA A 45 -27.18 -12.69 4.34
C ALA A 45 -26.62 -11.77 5.42
N THR A 46 -26.43 -12.32 6.60
CA THR A 46 -25.50 -11.78 7.58
C THR A 46 -24.15 -11.80 6.89
N VAL A 47 -23.74 -10.67 6.35
CA VAL A 47 -22.38 -10.48 5.88
C VAL A 47 -21.51 -10.50 7.13
N ASP A 48 -21.02 -11.69 7.45
CA ASP A 48 -19.96 -11.84 8.43
C ASP A 48 -18.67 -11.25 7.81
N SER A 49 -18.55 -9.93 7.94
CA SER A 49 -17.36 -9.18 7.54
C SER A 49 -16.26 -9.30 8.58
N THR A 50 -16.09 -10.48 9.15
CA THR A 50 -14.83 -10.84 9.82
C THR A 50 -13.81 -11.33 8.81
N LYS A 51 -13.61 -10.54 7.76
CA LYS A 51 -12.38 -10.64 6.99
C LYS A 51 -11.28 -10.17 7.93
N ASN A 52 -10.48 -11.11 8.37
CA ASN A 52 -9.31 -10.94 9.21
C ASN A 52 -8.40 -9.85 8.61
N VAL A 53 -8.70 -8.58 8.95
CA VAL A 53 -7.83 -7.46 8.60
C VAL A 53 -6.60 -7.63 9.47
N PRO A 54 -5.40 -7.79 8.88
CA PRO A 54 -4.17 -7.87 9.66
C PRO A 54 -4.09 -6.63 10.55
N LYS A 55 -4.00 -6.86 11.84
CA LYS A 55 -4.14 -5.84 12.89
C LYS A 55 -2.92 -4.95 12.96
N GLY A 56 -2.85 -3.92 12.10
CA GLY A 56 -2.04 -2.74 12.38
C GLY A 56 -2.83 -1.84 13.33
N THR A 57 -2.27 -1.48 14.45
CA THR A 57 -2.96 -0.62 15.43
C THR A 57 -2.81 0.83 14.97
N VAL A 58 -3.91 1.44 14.48
CA VAL A 58 -3.96 2.90 14.25
C VAL A 58 -3.78 3.58 15.61
N THR A 59 -2.73 4.40 15.72
CA THR A 59 -2.35 5.01 17.00
C THR A 59 -2.98 6.40 17.15
N ALA A 60 -3.15 7.14 16.05
CA ALA A 60 -3.75 8.47 16.04
C ALA A 60 -4.22 8.86 14.63
N THR A 61 -5.27 9.68 14.56
CA THR A 61 -5.78 10.32 13.35
C THR A 61 -5.96 11.81 13.64
N SER A 62 -5.91 12.68 12.63
CA SER A 62 -6.17 14.11 12.74
C SER A 62 -6.90 14.60 11.49
N ASP A 63 -8.00 15.34 11.65
CA ASP A 63 -8.71 16.11 10.62
C ASP A 63 -8.80 15.46 9.22
N GLY A 64 -9.14 14.17 9.18
CA GLY A 64 -9.21 13.40 7.94
C GLY A 64 -7.85 12.82 7.48
N GLU A 65 -6.78 13.03 8.23
CA GLU A 65 -5.47 12.45 7.95
C GLU A 65 -5.25 11.17 8.76
N SER A 66 -4.88 10.09 8.08
CA SER A 66 -4.60 8.81 8.71
C SER A 66 -3.67 7.97 7.84
N VAL A 67 -2.86 7.14 8.49
CA VAL A 67 -2.06 6.11 7.83
C VAL A 67 -2.06 4.83 8.65
N ALA A 68 -2.19 3.71 7.97
CA ALA A 68 -2.07 2.40 8.58
C ALA A 68 -1.14 1.49 7.78
N ALA A 69 -0.39 0.67 8.51
CA ALA A 69 0.35 -0.47 7.99
C ALA A 69 -0.09 -1.70 8.77
N ALA A 70 -0.37 -2.79 8.06
CA ALA A 70 -0.65 -4.08 8.68
C ALA A 70 0.66 -4.79 9.07
N ASP A 71 0.54 -5.77 9.97
CA ASP A 71 1.65 -6.68 10.24
C ASP A 71 2.05 -7.39 8.94
N GLN A 72 3.33 -7.43 8.64
CA GLN A 72 3.84 -7.89 7.35
C GLN A 72 5.22 -8.53 7.48
N ALA A 73 5.66 -9.22 6.44
CA ALA A 73 6.99 -9.80 6.41
C ALA A 73 8.08 -8.74 6.59
N ALA A 74 9.14 -9.09 7.30
CA ALA A 74 10.32 -8.26 7.42
C ALA A 74 10.98 -8.02 6.05
N GLY A 75 11.50 -6.81 5.81
CA GLY A 75 12.10 -6.49 4.51
C GLY A 75 12.46 -5.02 4.35
N SER A 76 12.88 -4.67 3.14
CA SER A 76 13.28 -3.31 2.77
C SER A 76 12.15 -2.44 2.22
N VAL A 77 10.93 -2.97 2.17
CA VAL A 77 9.72 -2.26 1.72
C VAL A 77 8.61 -2.46 2.74
N VAL A 78 7.97 -1.38 3.14
CA VAL A 78 6.80 -1.39 4.02
C VAL A 78 5.58 -1.00 3.20
N THR A 79 4.56 -1.86 3.19
CA THR A 79 3.28 -1.62 2.52
C THR A 79 2.31 -0.93 3.46
N LEU A 80 1.71 0.14 2.98
CA LEU A 80 0.65 0.85 3.69
C LEU A 80 -0.69 0.21 3.33
N SER A 81 -1.46 -0.20 4.33
CA SER A 81 -2.77 -0.83 4.15
C SER A 81 -3.87 0.19 3.89
N SER A 82 -3.71 1.42 4.40
CA SER A 82 -4.58 2.54 4.11
C SER A 82 -3.85 3.87 4.28
N LEU A 83 -4.28 4.87 3.54
CA LEU A 83 -3.76 6.23 3.59
C LEU A 83 -4.90 7.20 3.29
N SER A 84 -5.09 8.21 4.12
CA SER A 84 -5.99 9.34 3.90
C SER A 84 -5.22 10.62 4.14
N LEU A 85 -5.22 11.50 3.14
CA LEU A 85 -4.44 12.73 3.14
C LEU A 85 -5.32 13.91 2.73
N THR A 86 -5.26 15.00 3.47
CA THR A 86 -5.90 16.28 3.10
C THR A 86 -4.96 17.13 2.23
N ARG A 87 -3.67 16.85 2.27
CA ARG A 87 -2.60 17.53 1.53
C ARG A 87 -1.48 16.55 1.16
N ALA A 88 -0.59 16.96 0.27
CA ALA A 88 0.60 16.18 -0.02
C ALA A 88 1.47 16.06 1.24
N SER A 89 1.92 14.84 1.53
CA SER A 89 2.59 14.53 2.80
C SER A 89 3.64 13.45 2.62
N TRP A 90 4.57 13.42 3.55
CA TRP A 90 5.53 12.35 3.71
C TRP A 90 4.99 11.30 4.68
N VAL A 91 5.17 10.03 4.36
CA VAL A 91 4.99 8.92 5.31
C VAL A 91 6.36 8.34 5.61
N ALA A 92 6.74 8.37 6.87
CA ALA A 92 8.00 7.86 7.34
C ALA A 92 7.81 6.58 8.17
N VAL A 93 8.68 5.60 7.93
CA VAL A 93 8.80 4.39 8.76
C VAL A 93 9.92 4.61 9.76
N ARG A 94 9.65 4.34 11.03
CA ARG A 94 10.61 4.50 12.10
C ARG A 94 10.59 3.35 13.10
N ASP A 95 11.72 3.12 13.75
CA ASP A 95 11.82 2.41 15.02
C ASP A 95 11.83 3.41 16.19
N ASP A 96 12.14 2.95 17.39
CA ASP A 96 12.19 3.80 18.60
C ASP A 96 13.31 4.85 18.54
N MET A 97 14.35 4.64 17.73
CA MET A 97 15.56 5.47 17.72
C MET A 97 15.70 6.31 16.45
N SER A 98 15.18 5.86 15.31
CA SER A 98 15.50 6.48 14.03
C SER A 98 14.40 6.31 12.98
N ILE A 99 14.42 7.18 11.98
CA ILE A 99 13.64 7.02 10.75
C ILE A 99 14.44 6.10 9.82
N LEU A 100 13.77 5.03 9.35
CA LEU A 100 14.37 4.04 8.45
C LEU A 100 14.22 4.43 6.99
N GLY A 101 13.17 5.17 6.66
CA GLY A 101 12.89 5.66 5.32
C GLY A 101 11.61 6.48 5.30
N ALA A 102 11.43 7.25 4.22
CA ALA A 102 10.22 8.02 3.97
C ALA A 102 9.86 8.00 2.50
N ALA A 103 8.57 8.16 2.19
CA ALA A 103 8.05 8.31 0.84
C ALA A 103 7.02 9.44 0.78
N TRP A 104 7.05 10.19 -0.31
CA TRP A 104 6.12 11.28 -0.57
C TRP A 104 4.85 10.75 -1.23
N PHE A 105 3.71 11.27 -0.81
CA PHE A 105 2.39 10.91 -1.33
C PHE A 105 1.58 12.17 -1.65
N PRO A 106 0.91 12.21 -2.83
CA PRO A 106 -0.06 13.25 -3.13
C PRO A 106 -1.32 13.06 -2.28
N SER A 107 -2.13 14.10 -2.11
CA SER A 107 -3.38 14.07 -1.35
C SER A 107 -4.40 13.05 -1.87
N SER A 108 -4.30 12.63 -3.12
CA SER A 108 -5.18 11.60 -3.72
C SER A 108 -4.75 10.16 -3.44
N ALA A 109 -3.60 9.94 -2.78
CA ALA A 109 -3.12 8.60 -2.50
C ALA A 109 -3.96 7.94 -1.39
N THR A 110 -4.34 6.68 -1.61
CA THR A 110 -5.11 5.87 -0.65
C THR A 110 -4.35 4.66 -0.13
N ALA A 111 -3.21 4.35 -0.75
CA ALA A 111 -2.30 3.27 -0.39
C ALA A 111 -0.92 3.53 -0.99
N GLY A 112 0.06 2.72 -0.64
CA GLY A 112 1.39 2.81 -1.23
C GLY A 112 2.43 2.00 -0.49
N THR A 113 3.70 2.26 -0.80
CA THR A 113 4.83 1.59 -0.16
C THR A 113 5.90 2.61 0.24
N VAL A 114 6.60 2.31 1.31
CA VAL A 114 7.75 3.07 1.77
C VAL A 114 8.98 2.19 1.69
N LYS A 115 9.96 2.57 0.88
CA LYS A 115 11.25 1.91 0.84
C LYS A 115 12.09 2.37 2.04
N VAL A 116 12.64 1.40 2.79
CA VAL A 116 13.49 1.67 3.94
C VAL A 116 14.95 1.38 3.61
N GLN A 117 15.86 2.21 4.09
CA GLN A 117 17.31 2.08 3.86
C GLN A 117 17.91 0.95 4.69
N ARG A 118 17.33 0.71 5.87
CA ARG A 118 17.63 -0.43 6.72
C ARG A 118 16.39 -1.30 6.82
N ALA A 119 16.50 -2.57 6.41
CA ALA A 119 15.39 -3.52 6.43
C ALA A 119 14.78 -3.65 7.83
N THR A 120 13.47 -3.84 7.91
CA THR A 120 12.79 -4.23 9.12
C THR A 120 13.20 -5.65 9.52
N VAL A 121 13.19 -5.95 10.81
CA VAL A 121 13.66 -7.22 11.38
C VAL A 121 12.47 -7.96 11.96
N ALA A 122 12.36 -9.25 11.66
CA ALA A 122 11.29 -10.10 12.16
C ALA A 122 11.20 -10.06 13.70
N GLY A 123 9.99 -10.04 14.21
CA GLY A 123 9.69 -9.96 15.64
C GLY A 123 9.69 -8.54 16.22
N LYS A 124 10.16 -7.52 15.49
CA LYS A 124 10.19 -6.12 15.96
C LYS A 124 8.94 -5.36 15.53
N THR A 125 8.58 -4.37 16.34
CA THR A 125 7.51 -3.41 16.05
C THR A 125 8.10 -2.13 15.50
N TYR A 126 7.44 -1.58 14.48
CA TYR A 126 7.78 -0.33 13.82
C TYR A 126 6.56 0.59 13.80
N ARG A 127 6.79 1.87 13.51
CA ARG A 127 5.71 2.86 13.37
C ARG A 127 5.79 3.53 12.01
N VAL A 128 4.63 3.75 11.40
CA VAL A 128 4.47 4.69 10.30
C VAL A 128 3.90 5.99 10.87
N VAL A 129 4.48 7.12 10.48
CA VAL A 129 4.06 8.46 10.92
C VAL A 129 4.05 9.41 9.73
N MET A 130 3.30 10.50 9.84
CA MET A 130 3.08 11.45 8.75
C MET A 130 3.73 12.80 9.04
N TYR A 131 4.27 13.41 7.98
CA TYR A 131 4.81 14.78 7.99
C TYR A 131 4.21 15.59 6.86
N VAL A 132 3.95 16.86 7.10
CA VAL A 132 3.57 17.82 6.06
C VAL A 132 4.81 18.11 5.21
N ASP A 133 4.67 18.00 3.88
CA ASP A 133 5.71 18.44 2.95
C ASP A 133 5.77 19.98 2.96
N ASP A 134 6.94 20.59 3.14
CA ASP A 134 7.14 22.04 3.09
C ASP A 134 7.07 22.61 1.65
N GLY A 135 6.87 21.72 0.65
CA GLY A 135 6.70 22.03 -0.76
C GLY A 135 7.94 21.75 -1.61
N ASP A 136 9.06 21.39 -1.01
CA ASP A 136 10.31 21.12 -1.72
C ASP A 136 10.44 19.67 -2.22
N LYS A 137 9.53 18.77 -1.78
CA LYS A 137 9.52 17.34 -2.09
C LYS A 137 10.80 16.61 -1.70
N LYS A 138 11.46 17.08 -0.66
CA LYS A 138 12.66 16.48 -0.07
C LYS A 138 12.40 16.26 1.40
N PHE A 139 12.43 15.01 1.85
CA PHE A 139 12.19 14.69 3.22
C PHE A 139 13.29 15.22 4.16
N ASP A 140 12.93 16.13 5.02
CA ASP A 140 13.77 16.62 6.13
C ASP A 140 12.94 16.72 7.41
N TYR A 141 13.08 15.75 8.29
CA TYR A 141 12.31 15.69 9.55
C TYR A 141 12.50 16.90 10.48
N LYS A 142 13.45 17.81 10.17
CA LYS A 142 13.66 19.06 10.91
C LYS A 142 12.88 20.24 10.33
N LYS A 143 12.46 20.11 9.05
CA LYS A 143 11.72 21.14 8.32
C LYS A 143 10.29 20.71 8.09
N ASP A 144 10.11 19.45 7.67
CA ASP A 144 8.79 18.87 7.49
C ASP A 144 8.12 18.72 8.85
N GLN A 145 6.94 19.28 8.99
CA GLN A 145 6.24 19.28 10.26
C GLN A 145 5.57 17.93 10.51
N LEU A 146 5.87 17.29 11.64
CA LEU A 146 5.18 16.08 12.07
C LEU A 146 3.70 16.37 12.31
N ILE A 147 2.82 15.58 11.70
CA ILE A 147 1.38 15.70 11.90
C ILE A 147 1.03 15.03 13.23
N THR A 148 0.39 15.80 14.10
CA THR A 148 0.02 15.36 15.45
C THR A 148 -1.48 15.57 15.68
N SER A 149 -2.06 14.77 16.56
CA SER A 149 -3.38 14.92 17.15
C SER A 149 -3.24 14.99 18.68
N ASP A 150 -4.35 15.11 19.38
CA ASP A 150 -4.36 15.07 20.84
C ASP A 150 -3.82 13.75 21.41
N ALA A 151 -3.90 12.67 20.63
CA ALA A 151 -3.38 11.35 20.98
C ALA A 151 -1.87 11.17 20.64
N GLY A 152 -1.22 12.18 20.04
CA GLY A 152 0.16 12.16 19.61
C GLY A 152 0.36 12.13 18.08
N PRO A 153 1.51 11.68 17.58
CA PRO A 153 1.80 11.63 16.15
C PRO A 153 0.78 10.80 15.39
N VAL A 154 0.25 11.35 14.29
CA VAL A 154 -0.66 10.62 13.38
C VAL A 154 0.09 9.47 12.75
N GLY A 155 -0.46 8.25 12.92
CA GLY A 155 0.22 7.07 12.42
C GLY A 155 -0.32 5.77 12.99
N SER A 156 0.36 4.68 12.67
CA SER A 156 0.06 3.35 13.19
C SER A 156 1.33 2.57 13.52
N SER A 157 1.18 1.52 14.30
CA SER A 157 2.24 0.54 14.57
C SER A 157 1.95 -0.75 13.82
N PHE A 158 2.99 -1.44 13.38
CA PHE A 158 2.92 -2.76 12.76
C PHE A 158 4.09 -3.62 13.24
N LYS A 159 3.90 -4.92 13.23
CA LYS A 159 4.94 -5.91 13.53
C LYS A 159 5.52 -6.45 12.22
N ALA A 160 6.83 -6.54 12.15
CA ALA A 160 7.51 -7.30 11.12
C ALA A 160 7.57 -8.79 11.53
N ASN A 161 7.18 -9.68 10.63
CA ASN A 161 7.11 -11.14 10.85
C ASN A 161 8.19 -11.89 10.08
#